data_7ad7a9ec29eec7c26d84625017b07867
#
_entry.id   7ad7a9ec29eec7c26d84625017b07867
#
_cell.length_a   1.000
_cell.length_b   1.000
_cell.length_c   1.000
_cell.angle_alpha   90.00
_cell.angle_beta   90.00
_cell.angle_gamma   90.00
#
_symmetry.space_group_name_H-M   'P 1'
#
loop_
_entity.id
_entity.type
_entity.pdbx_description
1 polymer ?
#
loop_
_entity_poly.entity_id
_entity_poly.type
_entity_poly.pdbx_seq_one_letter_code
_entity_poly.pdbx_strand_id
1 'polypeptide(L)'
;PYGKTIDAAGRLSKAAGLAANDRSSLPGTCTKRAAVLKLANLSFRAYFKLRNTRLCETVLGSVNNALLMNRQNDDSDPTGEALYPVSERVTYHFYVGQIRLLQHRVQVAAQHLHWAFDHCTNSHPHNKRKILISLMAAQLILGRYPHAVLLDQFHLRDTFGPMVHC
;
A
#
# COMPACT_ATOMS: atom_id res chain seq x y z
N PRO A 1 19.40 15.00 -10.76
CA PRO A 1 18.04 14.75 -10.22
C PRO A 1 17.99 13.55 -9.24
N TYR A 2 18.77 12.48 -9.49
CA TYR A 2 18.74 11.25 -8.67
C TYR A 2 19.14 11.48 -7.19
N GLY A 3 20.20 12.25 -6.91
CA GLY A 3 20.67 12.57 -5.55
C GLY A 3 19.59 13.23 -4.70
N LYS A 4 18.91 14.24 -5.24
CA LYS A 4 17.82 14.94 -4.53
C LYS A 4 16.65 14.00 -4.17
N THR A 5 16.35 13.01 -5.01
CA THR A 5 15.29 12.04 -4.75
C THR A 5 15.68 11.06 -3.63
N ILE A 6 16.95 10.66 -3.57
CA ILE A 6 17.48 9.80 -2.50
C ILE A 6 17.43 10.54 -1.17
N ASP A 7 17.90 11.78 -1.12
CA ASP A 7 17.85 12.60 0.10
C ASP A 7 16.41 12.83 0.58
N ALA A 8 15.50 13.14 -0.34
CA ALA A 8 14.09 13.31 -0.01
C ALA A 8 13.47 12.02 0.54
N ALA A 9 13.76 10.87 -0.07
CA ALA A 9 13.28 9.58 0.41
C ALA A 9 13.81 9.25 1.82
N GLY A 10 15.09 9.52 2.08
CA GLY A 10 15.70 9.33 3.40
C GLY A 10 15.08 10.23 4.46
N ARG A 11 14.84 11.52 4.15
CA ARG A 11 14.15 12.46 5.06
C ARG A 11 12.71 12.03 5.36
N LEU A 12 11.96 11.58 4.36
CA LEU A 12 10.60 11.08 4.52
C LEU A 12 10.55 9.83 5.41
N SER A 13 11.45 8.87 5.17
CA SER A 13 11.55 7.65 5.99
C SER A 13 11.90 7.97 7.45
N LYS A 14 12.86 8.89 7.68
CA LYS A 14 13.20 9.36 9.02
C LYS A 14 12.03 10.06 9.71
N ALA A 15 11.32 10.93 8.98
CA ALA A 15 10.14 11.62 9.50
C ALA A 15 9.01 10.62 9.85
N ALA A 16 8.79 9.59 9.02
CA ALA A 16 7.82 8.53 9.30
C ALA A 16 8.20 7.77 10.59
N GLY A 17 9.48 7.43 10.78
CA GLY A 17 9.96 6.78 11.99
C GLY A 17 9.78 7.64 13.25
N LEU A 18 10.10 8.94 13.17
CA LEU A 18 9.90 9.87 14.29
C LEU A 18 8.43 10.03 14.63
N ALA A 19 7.56 10.14 13.64
CA ALA A 19 6.12 10.25 13.84
C ALA A 19 5.51 8.96 14.41
N ALA A 20 6.00 7.79 13.98
CA ALA A 20 5.56 6.48 14.49
C ALA A 20 5.89 6.26 15.96
N ASN A 21 6.96 6.88 16.45
CA ASN A 21 7.40 6.77 17.85
C ASN A 21 6.76 7.82 18.78
N ASP A 22 5.81 8.59 18.29
CA ASP A 22 5.08 9.55 19.13
C ASP A 22 4.20 8.83 20.14
N ARG A 23 4.54 8.94 21.42
CA ARG A 23 3.85 8.33 22.57
C ARG A 23 2.89 9.29 23.26
N SER A 24 2.56 10.42 22.62
CA SER A 24 1.62 11.37 23.22
C SER A 24 0.26 10.71 23.47
N SER A 25 -0.34 10.99 24.62
CA SER A 25 -1.69 10.55 25.00
C SER A 25 -2.80 11.42 24.39
N LEU A 26 -2.46 12.31 23.47
CA LEU A 26 -3.41 13.17 22.79
C LEU A 26 -4.39 12.34 21.92
N PRO A 27 -5.60 12.86 21.67
CA PRO A 27 -6.52 12.22 20.72
C PRO A 27 -5.83 11.88 19.40
N GLY A 28 -6.15 10.74 18.79
CA GLY A 28 -5.43 10.18 17.63
C GLY A 28 -5.16 11.17 16.51
N THR A 29 -6.11 12.07 16.23
CA THR A 29 -5.98 13.11 15.18
C THR A 29 -4.95 14.21 15.52
N CYS A 30 -4.64 14.42 16.79
CA CYS A 30 -3.68 15.43 17.28
C CYS A 30 -2.27 14.85 17.44
N THR A 31 -2.07 13.56 17.24
CA THR A 31 -0.76 12.91 17.34
C THR A 31 0.01 13.00 16.02
N LYS A 32 1.35 12.99 16.10
CA LYS A 32 2.19 12.89 14.90
C LYS A 32 1.94 11.57 14.15
N ARG A 33 1.43 10.53 14.83
CA ARG A 33 1.06 9.25 14.23
C ARG A 33 0.05 9.40 13.11
N ALA A 34 -0.84 10.39 13.14
CA ALA A 34 -1.80 10.68 12.07
C ALA A 34 -1.12 10.95 10.70
N ALA A 35 0.13 11.39 10.69
CA ALA A 35 0.88 11.65 9.45
C ALA A 35 1.68 10.44 8.95
N VAL A 36 1.82 9.38 9.74
CA VAL A 36 2.72 8.24 9.44
C VAL A 36 2.40 7.60 8.11
N LEU A 37 1.13 7.29 7.86
CA LEU A 37 0.73 6.59 6.64
C LEU A 37 1.01 7.42 5.37
N LYS A 38 0.76 8.72 5.43
CA LYS A 38 1.07 9.64 4.34
C LYS A 38 2.57 9.73 4.07
N LEU A 39 3.39 9.87 5.13
CA LEU A 39 4.85 9.90 5.01
C LEU A 39 5.40 8.58 4.46
N ALA A 40 4.85 7.45 4.89
CA ALA A 40 5.19 6.13 4.38
C ALA A 40 4.85 6.00 2.88
N ASN A 41 3.66 6.39 2.46
CA ASN A 41 3.24 6.35 1.06
C ASN A 41 4.14 7.20 0.15
N LEU A 42 4.54 8.38 0.60
CA LEU A 42 5.50 9.23 -0.12
C LEU A 42 6.89 8.57 -0.20
N SER A 43 7.34 7.92 0.89
CA SER A 43 8.60 7.17 0.94
C SER A 43 8.57 6.00 -0.04
N PHE A 44 7.50 5.19 -0.04
CA PHE A 44 7.32 4.09 -0.98
C PHE A 44 7.36 4.58 -2.43
N ARG A 45 6.62 5.64 -2.74
CA ARG A 45 6.63 6.23 -4.09
C ARG A 45 8.04 6.61 -4.53
N ALA A 46 8.84 7.19 -3.64
CA ALA A 46 10.22 7.57 -3.94
C ALA A 46 11.11 6.33 -4.13
N TYR A 47 11.03 5.33 -3.25
CA TYR A 47 11.81 4.11 -3.34
C TYR A 47 11.48 3.26 -4.56
N PHE A 48 10.21 3.17 -4.94
CA PHE A 48 9.81 2.51 -6.18
C PHE A 48 10.37 3.24 -7.41
N LYS A 49 10.34 4.59 -7.42
CA LYS A 49 10.94 5.38 -8.50
C LYS A 49 12.46 5.19 -8.59
N LEU A 50 13.13 5.00 -7.46
CA LEU A 50 14.57 4.72 -7.36
C LEU A 50 14.91 3.26 -7.62
N ARG A 51 13.90 2.37 -7.80
CA ARG A 51 14.07 0.92 -7.91
C ARG A 51 14.81 0.29 -6.71
N ASN A 52 14.71 0.93 -5.55
CA ASN A 52 15.33 0.46 -4.30
C ASN A 52 14.25 0.06 -3.28
N THR A 53 13.62 -1.08 -3.51
CA THR A 53 12.52 -1.57 -2.69
C THR A 53 12.97 -2.17 -1.34
N ARG A 54 14.28 -2.44 -1.17
CA ARG A 54 14.81 -2.96 0.10
C ARG A 54 14.57 -2.01 1.27
N LEU A 55 14.65 -0.70 1.03
CA LEU A 55 14.44 0.32 2.05
C LEU A 55 12.95 0.46 2.47
N CYS A 56 12.04 -0.13 1.71
CA CYS A 56 10.61 -0.14 2.07
C CYS A 56 10.34 -0.91 3.36
N GLU A 57 11.14 -1.95 3.70
CA GLU A 57 10.95 -2.72 4.93
C GLU A 57 11.14 -1.88 6.19
N THR A 58 12.10 -0.96 6.20
CA THR A 58 12.30 -0.05 7.32
C THR A 58 11.07 0.84 7.53
N VAL A 59 10.49 1.34 6.44
CA VAL A 59 9.27 2.16 6.48
C VAL A 59 8.07 1.32 6.95
N LEU A 60 7.94 0.07 6.47
CA LEU A 60 6.91 -0.87 6.93
C LEU A 60 7.02 -1.14 8.43
N GLY A 61 8.23 -1.32 8.95
CA GLY A 61 8.47 -1.45 10.39
C GLY A 61 7.95 -0.25 11.18
N SER A 62 8.20 0.97 10.70
CA SER A 62 7.70 2.20 11.33
C SER A 62 6.17 2.27 11.30
N VAL A 63 5.54 1.92 10.18
CA VAL A 63 4.07 1.89 10.08
C VAL A 63 3.49 0.84 11.04
N ASN A 64 4.04 -0.37 11.06
CA ASN A 64 3.56 -1.42 11.96
C ASN A 64 3.62 -1.01 13.43
N ASN A 65 4.69 -0.31 13.82
CA ASN A 65 4.81 0.24 15.18
C ASN A 65 3.70 1.26 15.48
N ALA A 66 3.43 2.17 14.56
CA ALA A 66 2.35 3.15 14.70
C ALA A 66 0.97 2.48 14.78
N LEU A 67 0.71 1.46 13.95
CA LEU A 67 -0.56 0.70 13.98
C LEU A 67 -0.74 -0.04 15.30
N LEU A 68 0.32 -0.63 15.85
CA LEU A 68 0.27 -1.28 17.17
C LEU A 68 -0.07 -0.27 18.27
N MET A 69 0.55 0.91 18.26
CA MET A 69 0.24 1.99 19.21
C MET A 69 -1.20 2.49 19.08
N ASN A 70 -1.72 2.59 17.87
CA ASN A 70 -3.10 3.01 17.62
C ASN A 70 -4.09 1.99 18.20
N ARG A 71 -3.86 0.68 18.00
CA ARG A 71 -4.68 -0.39 18.59
C ARG A 71 -4.70 -0.35 20.11
N GLN A 72 -3.56 -0.05 20.74
CA GLN A 72 -3.47 0.05 22.21
C GLN A 72 -4.24 1.26 22.78
N ASN A 73 -4.45 2.28 21.95
CA ASN A 73 -5.16 3.49 22.36
C ASN A 73 -6.66 3.48 21.99
N ASP A 74 -7.06 2.56 21.12
CA ASP A 74 -8.46 2.42 20.66
C ASP A 74 -8.81 0.94 20.47
N ASP A 75 -9.45 0.37 21.47
CA ASP A 75 -9.88 -1.04 21.47
C ASP A 75 -10.95 -1.34 20.39
N SER A 76 -11.60 -0.31 19.86
CA SER A 76 -12.61 -0.45 18.80
C SER A 76 -12.00 -0.65 17.41
N ASP A 77 -10.71 -0.33 17.21
CA ASP A 77 -10.00 -0.49 15.94
C ASP A 77 -8.97 -1.64 15.99
N PRO A 78 -9.36 -2.87 15.62
CA PRO A 78 -8.46 -4.02 15.63
C PRO A 78 -7.31 -3.91 14.61
N THR A 79 -7.40 -3.00 13.64
CA THR A 79 -6.36 -2.79 12.62
C THR A 79 -5.38 -1.70 12.98
N GLY A 80 -5.78 -0.73 13.80
CA GLY A 80 -5.05 0.50 14.09
C GLY A 80 -5.05 1.48 12.91
N GLU A 81 -5.89 1.23 11.90
CA GLU A 81 -5.93 2.01 10.66
C GLU A 81 -7.06 3.06 10.62
N ALA A 82 -8.02 3.01 11.54
CA ALA A 82 -9.18 3.92 11.55
C ALA A 82 -8.78 5.41 11.62
N LEU A 83 -7.62 5.69 12.22
CA LEU A 83 -7.05 7.04 12.28
C LEU A 83 -6.76 7.64 10.91
N TYR A 84 -6.55 6.81 9.89
CA TYR A 84 -6.08 7.27 8.57
C TYR A 84 -7.21 7.38 7.55
N PRO A 85 -7.20 8.41 6.68
CA PRO A 85 -8.13 8.51 5.57
C PRO A 85 -8.08 7.27 4.66
N VAL A 86 -9.23 6.83 4.14
CA VAL A 86 -9.33 5.66 3.27
C VAL A 86 -8.42 5.77 2.05
N SER A 87 -8.24 6.96 1.48
CA SER A 87 -7.34 7.20 0.34
C SER A 87 -5.88 6.88 0.65
N GLU A 88 -5.41 7.20 1.86
CA GLU A 88 -4.06 6.87 2.31
C GLU A 88 -3.91 5.37 2.59
N ARG A 89 -4.94 4.74 3.17
CA ARG A 89 -4.98 3.30 3.41
C ARG A 89 -4.94 2.51 2.10
N VAL A 90 -5.74 2.90 1.09
CA VAL A 90 -5.73 2.31 -0.25
C VAL A 90 -4.32 2.37 -0.87
N THR A 91 -3.68 3.54 -0.79
CA THR A 91 -2.33 3.73 -1.31
C THR A 91 -1.32 2.87 -0.57
N TYR A 92 -1.42 2.78 0.76
CA TYR A 92 -0.59 1.93 1.60
C TYR A 92 -0.73 0.45 1.23
N HIS A 93 -1.95 -0.07 1.20
CA HIS A 93 -2.21 -1.47 0.84
C HIS A 93 -1.73 -1.80 -0.57
N PHE A 94 -1.86 -0.87 -1.52
CA PHE A 94 -1.31 -1.04 -2.86
C PHE A 94 0.22 -1.22 -2.83
N TYR A 95 0.95 -0.34 -2.13
CA TYR A 95 2.41 -0.46 -2.05
C TYR A 95 2.86 -1.70 -1.28
N VAL A 96 2.19 -2.04 -0.17
CA VAL A 96 2.47 -3.28 0.57
C VAL A 96 2.27 -4.50 -0.33
N GLY A 97 1.17 -4.56 -1.06
CA GLY A 97 0.92 -5.62 -2.03
C GLY A 97 2.05 -5.76 -3.07
N GLN A 98 2.51 -4.64 -3.63
CA GLN A 98 3.65 -4.60 -4.55
C GLN A 98 4.95 -5.12 -3.91
N ILE A 99 5.25 -4.69 -2.69
CA ILE A 99 6.44 -5.12 -1.96
C ILE A 99 6.36 -6.63 -1.70
N ARG A 100 5.22 -7.15 -1.25
CA ARG A 100 5.02 -8.58 -0.99
C ARG A 100 5.09 -9.44 -2.25
N LEU A 101 4.63 -8.91 -3.40
CA LEU A 101 4.84 -9.57 -4.70
C LEU A 101 6.33 -9.71 -5.03
N LEU A 102 7.11 -8.64 -4.87
CA LEU A 102 8.56 -8.65 -5.11
C LEU A 102 9.31 -9.59 -4.15
N GLN A 103 8.71 -9.90 -3.00
CA GLN A 103 9.25 -10.85 -2.01
C GLN A 103 8.73 -12.28 -2.20
N HIS A 104 8.02 -12.56 -3.28
CA HIS A 104 7.39 -13.85 -3.56
C HIS A 104 6.34 -14.30 -2.51
N ARG A 105 5.84 -13.36 -1.69
CA ARG A 105 4.76 -13.60 -0.72
C ARG A 105 3.40 -13.34 -1.37
N VAL A 106 3.08 -14.11 -2.40
CA VAL A 106 1.97 -13.85 -3.32
C VAL A 106 0.62 -13.85 -2.62
N GLN A 107 0.38 -14.76 -1.68
CA GLN A 107 -0.88 -14.85 -0.93
C GLN A 107 -1.15 -13.57 -0.14
N VAL A 108 -0.16 -13.08 0.60
CA VAL A 108 -0.26 -11.84 1.39
C VAL A 108 -0.41 -10.64 0.46
N ALA A 109 0.32 -10.63 -0.65
CA ALA A 109 0.22 -9.58 -1.67
C ALA A 109 -1.20 -9.49 -2.24
N ALA A 110 -1.81 -10.63 -2.59
CA ALA A 110 -3.18 -10.70 -3.10
C ALA A 110 -4.20 -10.15 -2.09
N GLN A 111 -4.05 -10.44 -0.79
CA GLN A 111 -4.93 -9.91 0.25
C GLN A 111 -4.89 -8.38 0.31
N HIS A 112 -3.68 -7.78 0.36
CA HIS A 112 -3.52 -6.33 0.38
C HIS A 112 -4.04 -5.67 -0.89
N LEU A 113 -3.76 -6.24 -2.07
CA LEU A 113 -4.21 -5.70 -3.35
C LEU A 113 -5.72 -5.80 -3.52
N HIS A 114 -6.33 -6.89 -3.03
CA HIS A 114 -7.79 -7.06 -3.02
C HIS A 114 -8.45 -5.99 -2.16
N TRP A 115 -7.95 -5.81 -0.94
CA TRP A 115 -8.44 -4.76 -0.04
C TRP A 115 -8.33 -3.37 -0.70
N ALA A 116 -7.19 -3.07 -1.32
CA ALA A 116 -6.99 -1.79 -2.00
C ALA A 116 -7.94 -1.61 -3.19
N PHE A 117 -8.24 -2.67 -3.95
CA PHE A 117 -9.16 -2.63 -5.07
C PHE A 117 -10.60 -2.37 -4.63
N ASP A 118 -11.05 -3.04 -3.57
CA ASP A 118 -12.41 -2.91 -3.06
C ASP A 118 -12.69 -1.52 -2.48
N HIS A 119 -11.70 -0.94 -1.79
CA HIS A 119 -11.84 0.36 -1.14
C HIS A 119 -11.43 1.55 -2.04
N CYS A 120 -10.88 1.28 -3.24
CA CYS A 120 -10.59 2.32 -4.22
C CYS A 120 -11.87 2.81 -4.88
N THR A 121 -12.15 4.11 -4.77
CA THR A 121 -13.35 4.71 -5.36
C THR A 121 -13.36 4.64 -6.88
N ASN A 122 -14.53 4.50 -7.48
CA ASN A 122 -14.70 4.48 -8.94
C ASN A 122 -14.41 5.84 -9.60
N SER A 123 -14.37 6.93 -8.82
CA SER A 123 -13.98 8.26 -9.30
C SER A 123 -12.51 8.34 -9.75
N HIS A 124 -11.69 7.34 -9.40
CA HIS A 124 -10.29 7.27 -9.80
C HIS A 124 -9.97 6.02 -10.62
N PRO A 125 -10.54 5.88 -11.85
CA PRO A 125 -10.45 4.65 -12.65
C PRO A 125 -9.01 4.27 -13.00
N HIS A 126 -8.13 5.26 -13.20
CA HIS A 126 -6.72 5.01 -13.48
C HIS A 126 -5.98 4.36 -12.31
N ASN A 127 -6.25 4.80 -11.07
CA ASN A 127 -5.67 4.19 -9.89
C ASN A 127 -6.23 2.79 -9.67
N LYS A 128 -7.53 2.63 -9.81
CA LYS A 128 -8.21 1.33 -9.68
C LYS A 128 -7.69 0.32 -10.71
N ARG A 129 -7.46 0.76 -11.96
CA ARG A 129 -6.83 -0.07 -13.01
C ARG A 129 -5.41 -0.50 -12.64
N LYS A 130 -4.58 0.39 -12.06
CA LYS A 130 -3.22 0.04 -11.61
C LYS A 130 -3.24 -1.03 -10.52
N ILE A 131 -4.13 -0.90 -9.54
CA ILE A 131 -4.29 -1.89 -8.47
C ILE A 131 -4.71 -3.22 -9.08
N LEU A 132 -5.69 -3.20 -10.01
CA LEU A 132 -6.21 -4.39 -10.65
C LEU A 132 -5.12 -5.14 -11.42
N ILE A 133 -4.26 -4.47 -12.17
CA ILE A 133 -3.15 -5.11 -12.92
C ILE A 133 -2.27 -5.91 -11.95
N SER A 134 -1.92 -5.34 -10.81
CA SER A 134 -1.08 -6.03 -9.81
C SER A 134 -1.83 -7.19 -9.14
N LEU A 135 -3.12 -6.99 -8.88
CA LEU A 135 -3.99 -8.04 -8.32
C LEU A 135 -4.13 -9.21 -9.30
N MET A 136 -4.33 -8.94 -10.59
CA MET A 136 -4.40 -9.98 -11.62
C MET A 136 -3.12 -10.79 -11.69
N ALA A 137 -1.95 -10.14 -11.66
CA ALA A 137 -0.67 -10.83 -11.64
C ALA A 137 -0.56 -11.76 -10.43
N ALA A 138 -0.95 -11.30 -9.23
CA ALA A 138 -0.96 -12.12 -8.02
C ALA A 138 -1.94 -13.30 -8.13
N GLN A 139 -3.15 -13.07 -8.64
CA GLN A 139 -4.18 -14.09 -8.80
C GLN A 139 -3.75 -15.18 -9.80
N LEU A 140 -3.16 -14.81 -10.93
CA LEU A 140 -2.67 -15.76 -11.93
C LEU A 140 -1.57 -16.67 -11.35
N ILE A 141 -0.63 -16.12 -10.56
CA ILE A 141 0.39 -16.92 -9.89
C ILE A 141 -0.24 -17.91 -8.89
N LEU A 142 -1.39 -17.55 -8.29
CA LEU A 142 -2.16 -18.42 -7.39
C LEU A 142 -3.08 -19.41 -8.13
N GLY A 143 -3.04 -19.46 -9.46
CA GLY A 143 -3.89 -20.32 -10.27
C GLY A 143 -5.36 -19.87 -10.35
N ARG A 144 -5.63 -18.60 -10.06
CA ARG A 144 -6.98 -18.01 -10.11
C ARG A 144 -7.13 -17.14 -11.34
N TYR A 145 -8.07 -17.48 -12.22
CA TYR A 145 -8.29 -16.74 -13.45
C TYR A 145 -9.29 -15.60 -13.27
N PRO A 146 -9.03 -14.42 -13.84
CA PRO A 146 -9.94 -13.29 -13.77
C PRO A 146 -11.19 -13.54 -14.63
N HIS A 147 -12.33 -13.00 -14.18
CA HIS A 147 -13.54 -13.00 -14.99
C HIS A 147 -13.39 -12.09 -16.23
N ALA A 148 -13.83 -12.56 -17.39
CA ALA A 148 -13.75 -11.83 -18.65
C ALA A 148 -14.42 -10.44 -18.58
N VAL A 149 -15.57 -10.34 -17.89
CA VAL A 149 -16.30 -9.08 -17.66
C VAL A 149 -15.43 -8.02 -16.96
N LEU A 150 -14.62 -8.45 -15.99
CA LEU A 150 -13.72 -7.53 -15.26
C LEU A 150 -12.60 -7.01 -16.17
N LEU A 151 -12.06 -7.88 -17.05
CA LEU A 151 -11.05 -7.50 -18.01
C LEU A 151 -11.57 -6.49 -19.03
N ASP A 152 -12.81 -6.67 -19.51
CA ASP A 152 -13.47 -5.75 -20.43
C ASP A 152 -13.72 -4.38 -19.81
N GLN A 153 -14.23 -4.37 -18.57
CA GLN A 153 -14.52 -3.13 -17.84
C GLN A 153 -13.29 -2.23 -17.65
N PHE A 154 -12.12 -2.82 -17.49
CA PHE A 154 -10.86 -2.07 -17.26
C PHE A 154 -9.92 -2.06 -18.48
N HIS A 155 -10.39 -2.49 -19.65
CA HIS A 155 -9.60 -2.56 -20.89
C HIS A 155 -8.29 -3.35 -20.71
N LEU A 156 -8.39 -4.53 -20.09
CA LEU A 156 -7.25 -5.41 -19.79
C LEU A 156 -7.28 -6.72 -20.60
N ARG A 157 -8.25 -6.87 -21.51
CA ARG A 157 -8.41 -8.10 -22.31
C ARG A 157 -7.18 -8.39 -23.17
N ASP A 158 -6.56 -7.36 -23.78
CA ASP A 158 -5.37 -7.53 -24.60
C ASP A 158 -4.16 -8.02 -23.79
N THR A 159 -4.11 -7.62 -22.51
CA THR A 159 -2.99 -7.96 -21.63
C THR A 159 -3.14 -9.35 -20.99
N PHE A 160 -4.34 -9.70 -20.54
CA PHE A 160 -4.59 -10.92 -19.76
C PHE A 160 -5.48 -11.95 -20.48
N GLY A 161 -6.15 -11.58 -21.57
CA GLY A 161 -7.03 -12.45 -22.35
C GLY A 161 -6.37 -13.74 -22.82
N PRO A 162 -5.16 -13.70 -23.40
CA PRO A 162 -4.46 -14.91 -23.82
C PRO A 162 -4.21 -15.93 -22.71
N MET A 163 -4.15 -15.48 -21.43
CA MET A 163 -3.93 -16.33 -20.26
C MET A 163 -5.22 -16.95 -19.72
N VAL A 164 -6.39 -16.48 -20.18
CA VAL A 164 -7.72 -16.94 -19.71
C VAL A 164 -8.31 -18.00 -20.66
N HIS A 165 -7.79 -18.09 -21.87
CA HIS A 165 -8.27 -19.01 -22.92
C HIS A 165 -7.37 -20.23 -23.14
N CYS A 166 -6.44 -20.53 -22.21
CA CYS A 166 -5.63 -21.75 -22.28
C CYS A 166 -6.23 -22.90 -21.49
#